data_bd156dd868f7b75e802fb8b61ecba0cd
#
_entry.id   bd156dd868f7b75e802fb8b61ecba0cd
#
_cell.length_a   1.000
_cell.length_b   1.000
_cell.length_c   1.000
_cell.angle_alpha   90.00
_cell.angle_beta   90.00
_cell.angle_gamma   90.00
#
_symmetry.space_group_name_H-M   'P 1'
#
loop_
_entity.id
_entity.type
_entity.pdbx_description
1 polymer ?
#
loop_
_entity_poly.entity_id
_entity_poly.type
_entity_poly.pdbx_seq_one_letter_code
_entity_poly.pdbx_strand_id
1 'polypeptide(L)'
;LIFISLNITITGANLLADRYRYKGKKMKVARDITELIGKTPLVQINKLNFGYSSRIYAKLEMFNPLSSVKDRTGLAMIENAERRGLIDKDTVIIEPTSGNTGIALAYICAIKGYRLILTMPDSMSVERGKLLKVFGAELVLTEGAKGMSGAIAKAEELAREAPKSFIPQQFKNPANPDIHKKTTALEIWEDTDGAIDIFVAGVGTGGTITGVAEVLKKKKPSVKIVAVEPASSPVLSGGNPGAHKLQGIGAGFVPEIFNKNIIDEIIKVKNDDAGKISRLLAREEGIFVGISSGAAMSAALEVAQREKNRSKTVVVLLPDTGERYLSTWLFEE
;
A
#
# COMPACT_ATOMS: atom_id res chain seq x y z
N LEU A 1 6.82 -26.42 37.48
CA LEU A 1 6.32 -25.13 36.98
C LEU A 1 6.52 -24.10 38.11
N ILE A 2 7.57 -23.31 38.03
CA ILE A 2 7.86 -22.23 38.97
C ILE A 2 7.64 -20.92 38.21
N PHE A 3 6.58 -20.20 38.57
CA PHE A 3 6.36 -18.83 38.15
C PHE A 3 7.25 -17.90 38.97
N ILE A 4 8.23 -17.28 38.35
CA ILE A 4 8.97 -16.15 38.93
C ILE A 4 8.33 -14.86 38.41
N SER A 5 7.59 -14.20 39.31
CA SER A 5 7.09 -12.85 39.09
C SER A 5 8.24 -11.86 39.22
N LEU A 6 8.66 -11.22 38.14
CA LEU A 6 9.62 -10.11 38.16
C LEU A 6 8.85 -8.79 38.11
N ASN A 7 8.76 -8.12 39.28
CA ASN A 7 8.42 -6.70 39.31
C ASN A 7 9.59 -5.88 38.78
N ILE A 8 9.44 -5.28 37.62
CA ILE A 8 10.41 -4.33 37.04
C ILE A 8 9.82 -2.93 37.15
N THR A 9 10.34 -2.17 38.13
CA THR A 9 10.08 -0.75 38.31
C THR A 9 10.68 0.07 37.15
N ILE A 10 9.90 1.02 36.64
CA ILE A 10 10.23 1.85 35.46
C ILE A 10 11.34 2.86 35.81
N THR A 11 12.61 2.48 35.67
CA THR A 11 13.78 3.39 35.53
C THR A 11 14.68 3.00 34.37
N GLY A 12 14.13 2.32 33.35
CA GLY A 12 14.89 1.56 32.34
C GLY A 12 14.98 2.13 30.94
N ALA A 13 14.59 3.36 30.64
CA ALA A 13 14.67 3.89 29.27
C ALA A 13 16.14 4.03 28.77
N ASN A 14 17.12 4.17 29.68
CA ASN A 14 18.54 4.26 29.32
C ASN A 14 19.27 2.91 29.32
N LEU A 15 18.73 1.88 29.97
CA LEU A 15 19.36 0.55 30.08
C LEU A 15 19.15 -0.32 28.82
N LEU A 16 18.12 -0.05 28.02
CA LEU A 16 17.87 -0.77 26.77
C LEU A 16 18.79 -0.32 25.61
N ALA A 17 19.25 0.92 25.65
CA ALA A 17 20.16 1.44 24.62
C ALA A 17 21.57 0.79 24.66
N ASP A 18 22.02 0.31 25.84
CA ASP A 18 23.35 -0.28 26.01
C ASP A 18 23.41 -1.80 25.70
N ARG A 19 22.28 -2.50 25.67
CA ARG A 19 22.26 -3.95 25.36
C ARG A 19 22.71 -4.30 23.93
N TYR A 20 22.76 -3.32 23.02
CA TYR A 20 23.11 -3.51 21.62
C TYR A 20 24.52 -2.99 21.24
N ARG A 21 25.37 -2.69 22.23
CA ARG A 21 26.77 -2.34 21.99
C ARG A 21 27.69 -3.56 22.18
N TYR A 22 28.09 -4.19 21.09
CA TYR A 22 29.16 -5.19 21.11
C TYR A 22 30.47 -4.52 20.74
N LYS A 23 31.45 -4.51 21.66
CA LYS A 23 32.81 -3.92 21.49
C LYS A 23 32.78 -2.47 20.95
N GLY A 24 31.90 -1.62 21.46
CA GLY A 24 31.86 -0.21 21.08
C GLY A 24 31.27 0.09 19.69
N LYS A 25 30.85 -0.91 18.92
CA LYS A 25 30.15 -0.73 17.63
C LYS A 25 28.65 -0.82 17.81
N LYS A 26 27.92 0.18 17.28
CA LYS A 26 26.46 0.14 17.22
C LYS A 26 26.04 -0.94 16.22
N MET A 27 25.37 -1.99 16.67
CA MET A 27 24.83 -3.02 15.78
C MET A 27 23.71 -2.42 14.93
N LYS A 28 23.67 -2.76 13.63
CA LYS A 28 22.60 -2.41 12.71
C LYS A 28 21.54 -3.53 12.72
N VAL A 29 20.85 -3.69 13.84
CA VAL A 29 19.80 -4.71 14.02
C VAL A 29 18.49 -3.98 14.24
N ALA A 30 17.46 -4.32 13.46
CA ALA A 30 16.10 -3.82 13.66
C ALA A 30 15.53 -4.40 14.97
N ARG A 31 14.80 -3.61 15.75
CA ARG A 31 14.14 -4.05 16.99
C ARG A 31 12.99 -5.02 16.70
N ASP A 32 12.27 -4.74 15.63
CA ASP A 32 11.21 -5.59 15.10
C ASP A 32 11.08 -5.37 13.58
N ILE A 33 10.25 -6.18 12.96
CA ILE A 33 10.08 -6.18 11.50
C ILE A 33 9.48 -4.86 10.96
N THR A 34 8.80 -4.05 11.77
CA THR A 34 8.21 -2.78 11.33
C THR A 34 9.27 -1.74 10.98
N GLU A 35 10.47 -1.82 11.57
CA GLU A 35 11.60 -0.94 11.23
C GLU A 35 12.18 -1.19 9.82
N LEU A 36 11.79 -2.31 9.18
CA LEU A 36 12.19 -2.64 7.82
C LEU A 36 11.21 -2.13 6.76
N ILE A 37 10.10 -1.49 7.16
CA ILE A 37 9.14 -0.91 6.24
C ILE A 37 9.76 0.30 5.53
N GLY A 38 9.58 0.35 4.20
CA GLY A 38 10.12 1.43 3.37
C GLY A 38 11.50 1.13 2.83
N LYS A 39 12.18 2.17 2.34
CA LYS A 39 13.48 2.06 1.64
C LYS A 39 13.45 1.01 0.53
N THR A 40 12.32 0.93 -0.14
CA THR A 40 12.11 -0.02 -1.24
C THR A 40 12.93 0.39 -2.46
N PRO A 41 13.43 -0.58 -3.26
CA PRO A 41 14.31 -0.26 -4.37
C PRO A 41 13.59 0.43 -5.53
N LEU A 42 14.35 1.22 -6.28
CA LEU A 42 13.98 1.75 -7.59
C LEU A 42 14.77 0.97 -8.65
N VAL A 43 14.08 0.38 -9.63
CA VAL A 43 14.69 -0.49 -10.65
C VAL A 43 14.35 0.05 -12.05
N GLN A 44 15.36 0.12 -12.93
CA GLN A 44 15.17 0.52 -14.31
C GLN A 44 14.44 -0.57 -15.12
N ILE A 45 13.45 -0.18 -15.90
CA ILE A 45 12.76 -1.04 -16.87
C ILE A 45 13.51 -0.96 -18.19
N ASN A 46 13.94 -2.09 -18.70
CA ASN A 46 14.83 -2.16 -19.86
C ASN A 46 14.15 -2.74 -21.11
N LYS A 47 13.67 -3.98 -21.01
CA LYS A 47 13.12 -4.69 -22.18
C LYS A 47 11.76 -4.16 -22.60
N LEU A 48 10.86 -3.91 -21.63
CA LEU A 48 9.54 -3.34 -21.90
C LEU A 48 9.63 -1.88 -22.39
N ASN A 49 10.72 -1.19 -22.06
CA ASN A 49 11.00 0.17 -22.50
C ASN A 49 11.94 0.24 -23.72
N PHE A 50 12.27 -0.90 -24.34
CA PHE A 50 13.18 -0.95 -25.47
C PHE A 50 12.63 -0.15 -26.67
N GLY A 51 13.49 0.72 -27.25
CA GLY A 51 13.11 1.58 -28.38
C GLY A 51 12.47 2.91 -28.01
N TYR A 52 12.17 3.14 -26.72
CA TYR A 52 11.69 4.45 -26.24
C TYR A 52 12.84 5.30 -25.72
N SER A 53 12.76 6.60 -25.96
CA SER A 53 13.80 7.54 -25.53
C SER A 53 13.65 8.06 -24.10
N SER A 54 12.52 7.82 -23.45
CA SER A 54 12.32 8.09 -22.02
C SER A 54 12.86 6.96 -21.14
N ARG A 55 13.20 7.25 -19.90
CA ARG A 55 13.63 6.25 -18.91
C ARG A 55 12.49 5.93 -17.97
N ILE A 56 12.21 4.66 -17.74
CA ILE A 56 11.21 4.22 -16.76
C ILE A 56 11.91 3.53 -15.60
N TYR A 57 11.59 3.98 -14.39
CA TYR A 57 12.01 3.35 -13.14
C TYR A 57 10.79 2.88 -12.35
N ALA A 58 10.85 1.65 -11.87
CA ALA A 58 9.80 1.03 -11.06
C ALA A 58 10.16 1.09 -9.57
N LYS A 59 9.32 1.73 -8.75
CA LYS A 59 9.40 1.69 -7.29
C LYS A 59 8.73 0.42 -6.81
N LEU A 60 9.51 -0.53 -6.29
CA LEU A 60 9.07 -1.89 -5.99
C LEU A 60 8.60 -2.01 -4.53
N GLU A 61 7.33 -1.72 -4.27
CA GLU A 61 6.75 -1.78 -2.92
C GLU A 61 6.55 -3.22 -2.39
N MET A 62 6.74 -4.23 -3.24
CA MET A 62 6.80 -5.63 -2.82
C MET A 62 7.99 -5.97 -1.93
N PHE A 63 8.98 -5.10 -1.81
CA PHE A 63 10.11 -5.26 -0.89
C PHE A 63 9.82 -4.82 0.55
N ASN A 64 8.63 -4.30 0.83
CA ASN A 64 8.18 -4.18 2.21
C ASN A 64 8.01 -5.57 2.86
N PRO A 65 8.08 -5.69 4.20
CA PRO A 65 8.05 -6.98 4.92
C PRO A 65 6.90 -7.92 4.53
N LEU A 66 5.69 -7.39 4.38
CA LEU A 66 4.53 -8.15 3.89
C LEU A 66 4.20 -7.82 2.42
N SER A 67 5.23 -7.54 1.65
CA SER A 67 5.23 -7.45 0.19
C SER A 67 4.18 -6.52 -0.40
N SER A 68 3.88 -5.40 0.27
CA SER A 68 3.04 -4.35 -0.32
C SER A 68 3.24 -2.96 0.25
N VAL A 69 2.83 -1.96 -0.52
CA VAL A 69 2.77 -0.54 -0.11
C VAL A 69 1.94 -0.30 1.14
N LYS A 70 1.01 -1.20 1.47
CA LYS A 70 0.11 -1.05 2.62
C LYS A 70 0.79 -1.28 3.96
N ASP A 71 1.98 -1.87 3.98
CA ASP A 71 2.80 -1.97 5.19
C ASP A 71 3.08 -0.57 5.75
N ARG A 72 3.41 0.39 4.86
CA ARG A 72 3.60 1.81 5.24
C ARG A 72 2.32 2.41 5.82
N THR A 73 1.21 2.23 5.12
CA THR A 73 -0.08 2.82 5.50
C THR A 73 -0.60 2.21 6.81
N GLY A 74 -0.53 0.88 6.95
CA GLY A 74 -0.98 0.17 8.14
C GLY A 74 -0.24 0.64 9.39
N LEU A 75 1.11 0.67 9.33
CA LEU A 75 1.93 1.14 10.46
C LEU A 75 1.60 2.60 10.80
N ALA A 76 1.53 3.47 9.80
CA ALA A 76 1.27 4.89 10.02
C ALA A 76 -0.09 5.16 10.68
N MET A 77 -1.15 4.43 10.29
CA MET A 77 -2.47 4.59 10.88
C MET A 77 -2.50 4.16 12.36
N ILE A 78 -1.87 3.04 12.70
CA ILE A 78 -1.78 2.55 14.08
C ILE A 78 -0.91 3.49 14.93
N GLU A 79 0.29 3.84 14.49
CA GLU A 79 1.17 4.74 15.24
C GLU A 79 0.60 6.16 15.40
N ASN A 80 -0.15 6.65 14.41
CA ASN A 80 -0.85 7.92 14.54
C ASN A 80 -1.94 7.85 15.62
N ALA A 81 -2.70 6.75 15.67
CA ALA A 81 -3.72 6.54 16.69
C ALA A 81 -3.12 6.43 18.09
N GLU A 82 -1.99 5.70 18.24
CA GLU A 82 -1.22 5.61 19.50
C GLU A 82 -0.78 7.00 19.99
N ARG A 83 -0.11 7.77 19.12
CA ARG A 83 0.39 9.12 19.47
C ARG A 83 -0.72 10.10 19.85
N ARG A 84 -1.93 9.91 19.30
CA ARG A 84 -3.10 10.74 19.60
C ARG A 84 -3.89 10.24 20.82
N GLY A 85 -3.48 9.13 21.44
CA GLY A 85 -4.20 8.52 22.56
C GLY A 85 -5.58 7.97 22.17
N LEU A 86 -5.81 7.67 20.89
CA LEU A 86 -7.08 7.11 20.40
C LEU A 86 -7.19 5.61 20.66
N ILE A 87 -6.05 4.94 20.84
CA ILE A 87 -5.98 3.50 21.11
C ILE A 87 -5.01 3.23 22.25
N ASP A 88 -5.30 2.17 23.00
CA ASP A 88 -4.44 1.57 24.02
C ASP A 88 -4.54 0.05 23.95
N LYS A 89 -3.99 -0.65 24.96
CA LYS A 89 -3.89 -2.12 24.97
C LYS A 89 -5.23 -2.86 24.95
N ASP A 90 -6.29 -2.21 25.43
CA ASP A 90 -7.63 -2.78 25.49
C ASP A 90 -8.48 -2.45 24.25
N THR A 91 -7.94 -1.65 23.34
CA THR A 91 -8.65 -1.22 22.14
C THR A 91 -8.67 -2.33 21.07
N VAL A 92 -9.86 -2.66 20.58
CA VAL A 92 -10.05 -3.56 19.45
C VAL A 92 -9.92 -2.77 18.13
N ILE A 93 -9.00 -3.16 17.29
CA ILE A 93 -8.87 -2.58 15.93
C ILE A 93 -9.84 -3.33 15.02
N ILE A 94 -10.64 -2.58 14.26
CA ILE A 94 -11.62 -3.16 13.34
C ILE A 94 -11.46 -2.48 11.97
N GLU A 95 -11.29 -3.23 10.87
CA GLU A 95 -11.19 -2.64 9.52
C GLU A 95 -11.94 -3.48 8.49
N PRO A 96 -12.79 -2.85 7.66
CA PRO A 96 -13.45 -3.54 6.55
C PRO A 96 -12.47 -3.65 5.38
N THR A 97 -11.78 -4.77 5.26
CA THR A 97 -10.81 -4.99 4.18
C THR A 97 -10.47 -6.46 4.01
N SER A 98 -10.31 -6.87 2.76
CA SER A 98 -9.85 -8.20 2.36
C SER A 98 -8.51 -8.17 1.61
N GLY A 99 -7.95 -6.97 1.43
CA GLY A 99 -6.76 -6.76 0.63
C GLY A 99 -5.48 -6.56 1.47
N ASN A 100 -4.50 -5.94 0.84
CA ASN A 100 -3.19 -5.68 1.42
C ASN A 100 -3.23 -4.88 2.74
N THR A 101 -4.23 -4.02 2.92
CA THR A 101 -4.42 -3.29 4.18
C THR A 101 -4.72 -4.23 5.35
N GLY A 102 -5.56 -5.25 5.13
CA GLY A 102 -5.83 -6.26 6.16
C GLY A 102 -4.57 -7.04 6.54
N ILE A 103 -3.75 -7.41 5.57
CA ILE A 103 -2.48 -8.10 5.80
C ILE A 103 -1.53 -7.20 6.60
N ALA A 104 -1.40 -5.93 6.21
CA ALA A 104 -0.56 -4.96 6.91
C ALA A 104 -1.03 -4.76 8.36
N LEU A 105 -2.33 -4.55 8.59
CA LEU A 105 -2.87 -4.40 9.94
C LEU A 105 -2.69 -5.67 10.76
N ALA A 106 -2.85 -6.86 10.16
CA ALA A 106 -2.74 -8.13 10.89
C ALA A 106 -1.35 -8.32 11.52
N TYR A 107 -0.27 -8.19 10.75
CA TYR A 107 1.06 -8.36 11.31
C TYR A 107 1.48 -7.21 12.25
N ILE A 108 1.06 -5.98 11.96
CA ILE A 108 1.35 -4.82 12.82
C ILE A 108 0.65 -4.95 14.17
N CYS A 109 -0.63 -5.35 14.17
CA CYS A 109 -1.38 -5.61 15.40
C CYS A 109 -0.78 -6.77 16.18
N ALA A 110 -0.34 -7.85 15.52
CA ALA A 110 0.35 -8.96 16.18
C ALA A 110 1.63 -8.50 16.90
N ILE A 111 2.47 -7.68 16.25
CA ILE A 111 3.71 -7.16 16.86
C ILE A 111 3.41 -6.21 18.02
N LYS A 112 2.43 -5.33 17.84
CA LYS A 112 2.08 -4.30 18.83
C LYS A 112 1.16 -4.82 19.94
N GLY A 113 0.62 -6.04 19.80
CA GLY A 113 -0.24 -6.68 20.81
C GLY A 113 -1.67 -6.13 20.81
N TYR A 114 -2.19 -5.70 19.66
CA TYR A 114 -3.60 -5.30 19.52
C TYR A 114 -4.46 -6.46 19.03
N ARG A 115 -5.67 -6.57 19.58
CA ARG A 115 -6.71 -7.41 19.00
C ARG A 115 -7.19 -6.79 17.69
N LEU A 116 -7.29 -7.60 16.64
CA LEU A 116 -7.74 -7.16 15.31
C LEU A 116 -8.92 -7.99 14.81
N ILE A 117 -9.98 -7.32 14.39
CA ILE A 117 -11.12 -7.90 13.68
C ILE A 117 -11.15 -7.33 12.26
N LEU A 118 -11.18 -8.21 11.26
CA LEU A 118 -11.33 -7.82 9.86
C LEU A 118 -12.67 -8.31 9.34
N THR A 119 -13.45 -7.40 8.75
CA THR A 119 -14.71 -7.75 8.10
C THR A 119 -14.50 -7.80 6.59
N MET A 120 -15.01 -8.84 5.93
CA MET A 120 -14.84 -9.03 4.50
C MET A 120 -15.92 -9.93 3.90
N PRO A 121 -16.25 -9.79 2.59
CA PRO A 121 -17.16 -10.70 1.92
C PRO A 121 -16.63 -12.15 1.92
N ASP A 122 -17.52 -13.14 2.03
CA ASP A 122 -17.19 -14.57 2.01
C ASP A 122 -16.68 -15.07 0.64
N SER A 123 -16.86 -14.28 -0.40
CA SER A 123 -16.32 -14.53 -1.75
C SER A 123 -14.81 -14.33 -1.87
N MET A 124 -14.12 -13.98 -0.78
CA MET A 124 -12.67 -13.79 -0.78
C MET A 124 -11.91 -15.12 -0.76
N SER A 125 -10.70 -15.12 -1.34
CA SER A 125 -9.89 -16.33 -1.46
C SER A 125 -9.53 -16.94 -0.09
N VAL A 126 -9.53 -18.27 -0.03
CA VAL A 126 -9.21 -19.04 1.18
C VAL A 126 -7.79 -18.73 1.66
N GLU A 127 -6.84 -18.55 0.74
CA GLU A 127 -5.43 -18.26 1.03
C GLU A 127 -5.29 -16.95 1.80
N ARG A 128 -6.05 -15.91 1.42
CA ARG A 128 -6.05 -14.62 2.15
C ARG A 128 -6.58 -14.78 3.57
N GLY A 129 -7.68 -15.53 3.72
CA GLY A 129 -8.22 -15.82 5.04
C GLY A 129 -7.22 -16.56 5.93
N LYS A 130 -6.50 -17.56 5.38
CA LYS A 130 -5.45 -18.29 6.10
C LYS A 130 -4.30 -17.35 6.52
N LEU A 131 -3.81 -16.51 5.61
CA LEU A 131 -2.72 -15.57 5.90
C LEU A 131 -3.07 -14.63 7.05
N LEU A 132 -4.28 -14.07 7.05
CA LEU A 132 -4.74 -13.16 8.11
C LEU A 132 -4.82 -13.87 9.47
N LYS A 133 -5.33 -15.11 9.49
CA LYS A 133 -5.43 -15.93 10.71
C LYS A 133 -4.07 -16.33 11.29
N VAL A 134 -3.05 -16.53 10.46
CA VAL A 134 -1.67 -16.80 10.93
C VAL A 134 -1.13 -15.69 11.81
N PHE A 135 -1.51 -14.43 11.52
CA PHE A 135 -1.15 -13.27 12.36
C PHE A 135 -2.12 -13.04 13.54
N GLY A 136 -3.08 -13.92 13.76
CA GLY A 136 -4.02 -13.81 14.88
C GLY A 136 -5.21 -12.90 14.64
N ALA A 137 -5.46 -12.43 13.40
CA ALA A 137 -6.64 -11.64 13.11
C ALA A 137 -7.92 -12.48 13.18
N GLU A 138 -8.95 -11.92 13.80
CA GLU A 138 -10.30 -12.46 13.78
C GLU A 138 -11.02 -12.04 12.50
N LEU A 139 -11.61 -13.01 11.79
CA LEU A 139 -12.30 -12.76 10.53
C LEU A 139 -13.81 -12.86 10.72
N VAL A 140 -14.53 -11.81 10.35
CA VAL A 140 -15.98 -11.78 10.28
C VAL A 140 -16.40 -11.70 8.83
N LEU A 141 -16.94 -12.80 8.32
CA LEU A 141 -17.39 -12.91 6.93
C LEU A 141 -18.79 -12.32 6.79
N THR A 142 -19.01 -11.58 5.71
CA THR A 142 -20.31 -11.01 5.34
C THR A 142 -20.79 -11.60 4.02
N GLU A 143 -22.08 -11.51 3.75
CA GLU A 143 -22.68 -12.00 2.50
C GLU A 143 -21.96 -11.42 1.28
N GLY A 144 -21.42 -12.27 0.40
CA GLY A 144 -20.69 -11.88 -0.80
C GLY A 144 -21.51 -10.95 -1.72
N ALA A 145 -22.81 -11.16 -1.81
CA ALA A 145 -23.73 -10.32 -2.60
C ALA A 145 -23.75 -8.85 -2.16
N LYS A 146 -23.45 -8.55 -0.89
CA LYS A 146 -23.36 -7.19 -0.35
C LYS A 146 -22.00 -6.53 -0.59
N GLY A 147 -21.03 -7.28 -1.05
CA GLY A 147 -19.66 -6.81 -1.33
C GLY A 147 -19.03 -6.03 -0.17
N MET A 148 -18.22 -5.03 -0.50
CA MET A 148 -17.54 -4.20 0.52
C MET A 148 -18.51 -3.35 1.35
N SER A 149 -19.66 -2.96 0.84
CA SER A 149 -20.66 -2.20 1.62
C SER A 149 -21.19 -3.02 2.80
N GLY A 150 -21.40 -4.32 2.62
CA GLY A 150 -21.76 -5.23 3.70
C GLY A 150 -20.65 -5.36 4.75
N ALA A 151 -19.40 -5.44 4.32
CA ALA A 151 -18.26 -5.49 5.22
C ALA A 151 -18.10 -4.19 6.04
N ILE A 152 -18.30 -3.02 5.43
CA ILE A 152 -18.27 -1.72 6.10
C ILE A 152 -19.36 -1.65 7.17
N ALA A 153 -20.62 -1.97 6.81
CA ALA A 153 -21.74 -1.94 7.76
C ALA A 153 -21.49 -2.85 8.97
N LYS A 154 -20.89 -4.05 8.73
CA LYS A 154 -20.56 -4.98 9.80
C LYS A 154 -19.42 -4.49 10.68
N ALA A 155 -18.41 -3.84 10.12
CA ALA A 155 -17.34 -3.21 10.90
C ALA A 155 -17.88 -2.11 11.82
N GLU A 156 -18.78 -1.28 11.32
CA GLU A 156 -19.44 -0.22 12.11
C GLU A 156 -20.35 -0.79 13.21
N GLU A 157 -21.07 -1.88 12.92
CA GLU A 157 -21.86 -2.60 13.92
C GLU A 157 -20.99 -3.09 15.08
N LEU A 158 -19.92 -3.85 14.75
CA LEU A 158 -18.98 -4.37 15.73
C LEU A 158 -18.30 -3.26 16.54
N ALA A 159 -18.00 -2.14 15.90
CA ALA A 159 -17.39 -1.01 16.58
C ALA A 159 -18.34 -0.34 17.61
N ARG A 160 -19.66 -0.35 17.34
CA ARG A 160 -20.67 0.14 18.31
C ARG A 160 -20.87 -0.81 19.49
N GLU A 161 -20.72 -2.11 19.24
CA GLU A 161 -20.90 -3.15 20.29
C GLU A 161 -19.66 -3.29 21.19
N ALA A 162 -18.47 -3.02 20.65
CA ALA A 162 -17.24 -3.12 21.39
C ALA A 162 -17.10 -1.97 22.39
N PRO A 163 -16.77 -2.24 23.68
CA PRO A 163 -16.61 -1.19 24.70
C PRO A 163 -15.54 -0.15 24.34
N LYS A 164 -14.52 -0.58 23.57
CA LYS A 164 -13.43 0.26 23.11
C LYS A 164 -12.93 -0.26 21.76
N SER A 165 -13.16 0.50 20.71
CA SER A 165 -12.79 0.13 19.35
C SER A 165 -12.23 1.29 18.57
N PHE A 166 -11.47 0.98 17.53
CA PHE A 166 -10.93 1.95 16.58
C PHE A 166 -10.99 1.38 15.16
N ILE A 167 -11.57 2.15 14.24
CA ILE A 167 -11.56 1.84 12.81
C ILE A 167 -10.52 2.75 12.14
N PRO A 168 -9.42 2.22 11.59
CA PRO A 168 -8.37 2.99 10.91
C PRO A 168 -8.85 3.85 9.75
N GLN A 169 -9.87 3.42 9.00
CA GLN A 169 -10.50 4.17 7.89
C GLN A 169 -9.52 4.62 6.79
N GLN A 170 -8.88 3.68 6.12
CA GLN A 170 -7.82 3.93 5.15
C GLN A 170 -8.17 4.97 4.05
N PHE A 171 -9.45 5.17 3.72
CA PHE A 171 -9.91 6.12 2.69
C PHE A 171 -10.09 7.56 3.19
N LYS A 172 -10.04 7.76 4.52
CA LYS A 172 -10.28 9.06 5.18
C LYS A 172 -9.12 9.49 6.06
N ASN A 173 -8.31 8.55 6.53
CA ASN A 173 -7.26 8.79 7.53
C ASN A 173 -6.09 9.57 6.93
N PRO A 174 -5.78 10.78 7.42
CA PRO A 174 -4.68 11.59 6.90
C PRO A 174 -3.30 10.96 7.14
N ALA A 175 -3.15 10.02 8.08
CA ALA A 175 -1.90 9.30 8.29
C ALA A 175 -1.47 8.49 7.04
N ASN A 176 -2.43 8.11 6.18
CA ASN A 176 -2.17 7.41 4.94
C ASN A 176 -1.36 8.28 3.93
N PRO A 177 -1.81 9.44 3.44
CA PRO A 177 -0.96 10.26 2.59
C PRO A 177 0.28 10.79 3.34
N ASP A 178 0.21 11.04 4.63
CA ASP A 178 1.32 11.60 5.40
C ASP A 178 2.53 10.67 5.49
N ILE A 179 2.34 9.35 5.56
CA ILE A 179 3.49 8.42 5.53
C ILE A 179 4.19 8.46 4.17
N HIS A 180 3.44 8.61 3.08
CA HIS A 180 4.02 8.72 1.74
C HIS A 180 4.77 10.04 1.53
N LYS A 181 4.32 11.14 2.18
CA LYS A 181 5.07 12.40 2.20
C LYS A 181 6.41 12.24 2.90
N LYS A 182 6.43 11.51 4.03
CA LYS A 182 7.60 11.37 4.91
C LYS A 182 8.59 10.31 4.44
N THR A 183 8.17 9.36 3.61
CA THR A 183 8.97 8.21 3.21
C THR A 183 9.00 8.05 1.69
N THR A 184 7.99 7.50 1.06
CA THR A 184 7.95 7.13 -0.36
C THR A 184 8.38 8.26 -1.29
N ALA A 185 7.89 9.47 -1.05
CA ALA A 185 8.22 10.64 -1.86
C ALA A 185 9.70 11.05 -1.74
N LEU A 186 10.24 10.98 -0.52
CA LEU A 186 11.63 11.32 -0.26
C LEU A 186 12.56 10.25 -0.83
N GLU A 187 12.22 8.97 -0.68
CA GLU A 187 12.95 7.86 -1.28
C GLU A 187 13.01 8.01 -2.82
N ILE A 188 11.87 8.28 -3.49
CA ILE A 188 11.85 8.50 -4.95
C ILE A 188 12.71 9.71 -5.34
N TRP A 189 12.63 10.80 -4.58
CA TRP A 189 13.41 12.00 -4.83
C TRP A 189 14.91 11.74 -4.72
N GLU A 190 15.34 11.07 -3.66
CA GLU A 190 16.74 10.72 -3.38
C GLU A 190 17.26 9.69 -4.40
N ASP A 191 16.51 8.62 -4.67
CA ASP A 191 16.89 7.56 -5.61
C ASP A 191 17.03 8.07 -7.05
N THR A 192 16.37 9.20 -7.40
CA THR A 192 16.47 9.82 -8.73
C THR A 192 17.36 11.05 -8.77
N ASP A 193 17.98 11.44 -7.63
CA ASP A 193 18.69 12.72 -7.46
C ASP A 193 17.87 13.91 -7.98
N GLY A 194 16.55 13.88 -7.73
CA GLY A 194 15.59 14.89 -8.19
C GLY A 194 15.33 14.94 -9.69
N ALA A 195 15.87 14.01 -10.47
CA ALA A 195 15.71 13.97 -11.92
C ALA A 195 14.34 13.46 -12.40
N ILE A 196 13.42 13.12 -11.48
CA ILE A 196 12.06 12.70 -11.85
C ILE A 196 11.30 13.79 -12.60
N ASP A 197 10.65 13.43 -13.72
CA ASP A 197 9.79 14.32 -14.50
C ASP A 197 8.31 13.92 -14.43
N ILE A 198 8.04 12.63 -14.32
CA ILE A 198 6.67 12.09 -14.32
C ILE A 198 6.56 11.01 -13.26
N PHE A 199 5.54 11.11 -12.40
CA PHE A 199 5.18 10.07 -11.43
C PHE A 199 3.85 9.41 -11.82
N VAL A 200 3.83 8.08 -11.89
CA VAL A 200 2.65 7.27 -12.26
C VAL A 200 2.27 6.35 -11.12
N ALA A 201 1.02 6.37 -10.69
CA ALA A 201 0.52 5.44 -9.67
C ALA A 201 -0.96 5.11 -9.84
N GLY A 202 -1.32 3.86 -9.54
CA GLY A 202 -2.71 3.43 -9.44
C GLY A 202 -3.41 4.02 -8.20
N VAL A 203 -4.69 4.35 -8.34
CA VAL A 203 -5.48 4.97 -7.27
C VAL A 203 -6.45 3.96 -6.65
N GLY A 204 -6.08 3.45 -5.46
CA GLY A 204 -6.99 2.74 -4.56
C GLY A 204 -7.56 3.70 -3.52
N THR A 205 -6.85 3.90 -2.41
CA THR A 205 -7.22 4.91 -1.39
C THR A 205 -6.83 6.34 -1.77
N GLY A 206 -5.95 6.51 -2.75
CA GLY A 206 -5.40 7.81 -3.13
C GLY A 206 -4.25 8.31 -2.26
N GLY A 207 -3.97 7.65 -1.12
CA GLY A 207 -2.94 8.11 -0.18
C GLY A 207 -1.54 8.17 -0.77
N THR A 208 -1.13 7.14 -1.50
CA THR A 208 0.20 7.09 -2.13
C THR A 208 0.41 8.24 -3.11
N ILE A 209 -0.48 8.36 -4.09
CA ILE A 209 -0.31 9.38 -5.14
C ILE A 209 -0.43 10.80 -4.57
N THR A 210 -1.36 11.03 -3.62
CA THR A 210 -1.51 12.31 -2.95
C THR A 210 -0.24 12.68 -2.18
N GLY A 211 0.22 11.78 -1.30
CA GLY A 211 1.41 12.07 -0.48
C GLY A 211 2.67 12.28 -1.29
N VAL A 212 2.90 11.45 -2.31
CA VAL A 212 4.07 11.59 -3.19
C VAL A 212 3.98 12.87 -4.02
N ALA A 213 2.82 13.14 -4.63
CA ALA A 213 2.64 14.30 -5.50
C ALA A 213 2.82 15.64 -4.76
N GLU A 214 2.29 15.78 -3.55
CA GLU A 214 2.43 17.00 -2.76
C GLU A 214 3.90 17.34 -2.48
N VAL A 215 4.73 16.33 -2.18
CA VAL A 215 6.16 16.55 -1.94
C VAL A 215 6.91 16.81 -3.25
N LEU A 216 6.67 16.00 -4.28
CA LEU A 216 7.37 16.15 -5.56
C LEU A 216 7.07 17.50 -6.21
N LYS A 217 5.81 17.93 -6.26
CA LYS A 217 5.43 19.24 -6.81
C LYS A 217 5.97 20.41 -5.97
N LYS A 218 6.11 20.25 -4.65
CA LYS A 218 6.76 21.25 -3.81
C LYS A 218 8.26 21.39 -4.12
N LYS A 219 8.95 20.27 -4.39
CA LYS A 219 10.39 20.26 -4.71
C LYS A 219 10.66 20.65 -6.17
N LYS A 220 9.83 20.21 -7.10
CA LYS A 220 9.93 20.44 -8.55
C LYS A 220 8.52 20.63 -9.14
N PRO A 221 8.00 21.86 -9.21
CA PRO A 221 6.62 22.14 -9.67
C PRO A 221 6.29 21.61 -11.07
N SER A 222 7.31 21.38 -11.90
CA SER A 222 7.15 20.85 -13.26
C SER A 222 6.90 19.34 -13.33
N VAL A 223 7.05 18.60 -12.22
CA VAL A 223 6.77 17.16 -12.20
C VAL A 223 5.31 16.91 -12.56
N LYS A 224 5.07 16.01 -13.52
CA LYS A 224 3.73 15.58 -13.91
C LYS A 224 3.28 14.40 -13.08
N ILE A 225 2.04 14.44 -12.61
CA ILE A 225 1.42 13.39 -11.79
C ILE A 225 0.32 12.71 -12.60
N VAL A 226 0.50 11.42 -12.83
CA VAL A 226 -0.42 10.61 -13.63
C VAL A 226 -1.09 9.57 -12.72
N ALA A 227 -2.39 9.72 -12.55
CA ALA A 227 -3.22 8.77 -11.82
C ALA A 227 -3.72 7.66 -12.77
N VAL A 228 -3.88 6.45 -12.24
CA VAL A 228 -4.40 5.32 -13.01
C VAL A 228 -5.65 4.77 -12.35
N GLU A 229 -6.70 4.58 -13.16
CA GLU A 229 -7.97 3.99 -12.75
C GLU A 229 -8.45 2.92 -13.74
N PRO A 230 -9.40 2.02 -13.35
CA PRO A 230 -9.98 1.05 -14.26
C PRO A 230 -10.83 1.71 -15.35
N ALA A 231 -10.68 1.31 -16.60
CA ALA A 231 -11.46 1.83 -17.73
C ALA A 231 -12.97 1.57 -17.59
N SER A 232 -13.35 0.47 -16.93
CA SER A 232 -14.76 0.12 -16.69
C SER A 232 -15.36 0.76 -15.41
N SER A 233 -14.53 1.47 -14.62
CA SER A 233 -14.98 2.18 -13.41
C SER A 233 -14.23 3.53 -13.29
N PRO A 234 -14.43 4.44 -14.26
CA PRO A 234 -13.61 5.66 -14.40
C PRO A 234 -14.13 6.80 -13.51
N VAL A 235 -14.28 6.54 -12.21
CA VAL A 235 -14.90 7.46 -11.24
C VAL A 235 -14.08 8.73 -11.03
N LEU A 236 -12.75 8.64 -11.04
CA LEU A 236 -11.89 9.80 -10.88
C LEU A 236 -11.98 10.75 -12.08
N SER A 237 -12.26 10.19 -13.28
CA SER A 237 -12.51 10.94 -14.51
C SER A 237 -13.97 11.45 -14.63
N GLY A 238 -14.82 11.24 -13.59
CA GLY A 238 -16.21 11.70 -13.57
C GLY A 238 -17.22 10.71 -14.20
N GLY A 239 -16.80 9.46 -14.49
CA GLY A 239 -17.69 8.39 -14.95
C GLY A 239 -18.34 7.64 -13.79
N ASN A 240 -19.18 6.66 -14.14
CA ASN A 240 -19.87 5.81 -13.18
C ASN A 240 -18.99 4.67 -12.66
N PRO A 241 -19.20 4.21 -11.41
CA PRO A 241 -18.58 2.99 -10.93
C PRO A 241 -19.07 1.77 -11.73
N GLY A 242 -18.19 0.82 -11.95
CA GLY A 242 -18.48 -0.41 -12.68
C GLY A 242 -17.61 -1.57 -12.23
N ALA A 243 -18.01 -2.79 -12.57
CA ALA A 243 -17.27 -3.99 -12.25
C ALA A 243 -15.94 -4.05 -13.02
N HIS A 244 -14.86 -4.40 -12.31
CA HIS A 244 -13.53 -4.58 -12.90
C HIS A 244 -12.71 -5.63 -12.12
N LYS A 245 -11.64 -6.13 -12.76
CA LYS A 245 -10.75 -7.14 -12.19
C LYS A 245 -9.45 -6.55 -11.62
N LEU A 246 -9.27 -5.22 -11.63
CA LEU A 246 -8.07 -4.53 -11.17
C LEU A 246 -8.10 -4.39 -9.63
N GLN A 247 -7.75 -5.48 -8.93
CA GLN A 247 -7.71 -5.47 -7.47
C GLN A 247 -6.68 -4.45 -6.95
N GLY A 248 -7.04 -3.73 -5.89
CA GLY A 248 -6.19 -2.74 -5.22
C GLY A 248 -6.35 -1.30 -5.71
N ILE A 249 -7.00 -1.07 -6.84
CA ILE A 249 -7.35 0.26 -7.36
C ILE A 249 -8.84 0.30 -7.74
N GLY A 250 -9.38 1.50 -8.02
CA GLY A 250 -10.76 1.66 -8.47
C GLY A 250 -11.78 1.34 -7.38
N ALA A 251 -11.79 2.10 -6.29
CA ALA A 251 -12.66 1.87 -5.13
C ALA A 251 -14.18 2.05 -5.40
N GLY A 252 -14.55 2.54 -6.59
CA GLY A 252 -15.94 2.83 -6.95
C GLY A 252 -16.47 4.18 -6.45
N PHE A 253 -15.63 4.93 -5.75
CA PHE A 253 -15.88 6.30 -5.28
C PHE A 253 -14.58 7.10 -5.22
N VAL A 254 -14.68 8.43 -5.08
CA VAL A 254 -13.51 9.30 -4.90
C VAL A 254 -13.16 9.33 -3.40
N PRO A 255 -11.97 8.82 -3.00
CA PRO A 255 -11.56 8.83 -1.59
C PRO A 255 -11.39 10.24 -1.03
N GLU A 256 -11.72 10.47 0.25
CA GLU A 256 -11.60 11.80 0.89
C GLU A 256 -10.15 12.30 0.93
N ILE A 257 -9.18 11.40 1.09
CA ILE A 257 -7.75 11.74 1.13
C ILE A 257 -7.11 11.91 -0.26
N PHE A 258 -7.87 11.70 -1.34
CA PHE A 258 -7.37 11.89 -2.69
C PHE A 258 -7.42 13.36 -3.10
N ASN A 259 -6.27 13.99 -3.25
CA ASN A 259 -6.17 15.37 -3.71
C ASN A 259 -6.17 15.44 -5.24
N LYS A 260 -7.35 15.60 -5.83
CA LYS A 260 -7.52 15.68 -7.29
C LYS A 260 -6.81 16.89 -7.91
N ASN A 261 -6.64 17.99 -7.15
CA ASN A 261 -6.12 19.25 -7.70
C ASN A 261 -4.63 19.19 -8.07
N ILE A 262 -3.90 18.20 -7.57
CA ILE A 262 -2.46 18.02 -7.88
C ILE A 262 -2.22 17.00 -8.99
N ILE A 263 -3.29 16.38 -9.53
CA ILE A 263 -3.19 15.38 -10.60
C ILE A 263 -3.22 16.10 -11.94
N ASP A 264 -2.22 15.84 -12.78
CA ASP A 264 -2.13 16.43 -14.11
C ASP A 264 -2.89 15.63 -15.18
N GLU A 265 -2.98 14.30 -14.98
CA GLU A 265 -3.63 13.40 -15.94
C GLU A 265 -4.17 12.15 -15.23
N ILE A 266 -5.28 11.60 -15.75
CA ILE A 266 -5.84 10.33 -15.30
C ILE A 266 -5.93 9.40 -16.51
N ILE A 267 -5.23 8.25 -16.43
CA ILE A 267 -5.23 7.22 -17.49
C ILE A 267 -6.13 6.06 -17.07
N LYS A 268 -7.00 5.69 -17.99
CA LYS A 268 -7.94 4.56 -17.84
C LYS A 268 -7.35 3.30 -18.42
N VAL A 269 -7.15 2.25 -17.62
CA VAL A 269 -6.54 1.00 -18.04
C VAL A 269 -7.56 -0.14 -18.04
N LYS A 270 -7.56 -0.96 -19.11
CA LYS A 270 -8.40 -2.15 -19.21
C LYS A 270 -7.83 -3.31 -18.40
N ASN A 271 -8.69 -4.27 -18.00
CA ASN A 271 -8.27 -5.46 -17.28
C ASN A 271 -7.20 -6.26 -18.04
N ASP A 272 -7.42 -6.46 -19.36
CA ASP A 272 -6.55 -7.28 -20.20
C ASP A 272 -5.17 -6.64 -20.37
N ASP A 273 -5.11 -5.31 -20.54
CA ASP A 273 -3.84 -4.58 -20.64
C ASP A 273 -3.04 -4.71 -19.34
N ALA A 274 -3.69 -4.54 -18.20
CA ALA A 274 -3.05 -4.72 -16.90
C ALA A 274 -2.52 -6.15 -16.71
N GLY A 275 -3.32 -7.16 -17.04
CA GLY A 275 -2.92 -8.56 -16.93
C GLY A 275 -1.75 -8.90 -17.86
N LYS A 276 -1.81 -8.46 -19.12
CA LYS A 276 -0.73 -8.65 -20.08
C LYS A 276 0.59 -8.04 -19.58
N ILE A 277 0.54 -6.80 -19.10
CA ILE A 277 1.75 -6.09 -18.64
C ILE A 277 2.30 -6.71 -17.34
N SER A 278 1.45 -7.17 -16.39
CA SER A 278 1.94 -7.90 -15.21
C SER A 278 2.72 -9.16 -15.60
N ARG A 279 2.20 -9.94 -16.54
CA ARG A 279 2.89 -11.15 -17.05
C ARG A 279 4.18 -10.82 -17.79
N LEU A 280 4.19 -9.76 -18.58
CA LEU A 280 5.40 -9.31 -19.30
C LEU A 280 6.47 -8.79 -18.31
N LEU A 281 6.11 -8.06 -17.25
CA LEU A 281 7.05 -7.68 -16.19
C LEU A 281 7.75 -8.89 -15.58
N ALA A 282 7.01 -9.97 -15.31
CA ALA A 282 7.60 -11.20 -14.81
C ALA A 282 8.52 -11.89 -15.86
N ARG A 283 8.06 -12.03 -17.11
CA ARG A 283 8.78 -12.78 -18.14
C ARG A 283 10.00 -12.03 -18.68
N GLU A 284 9.89 -10.73 -18.87
CA GLU A 284 10.92 -9.93 -19.54
C GLU A 284 11.84 -9.20 -18.56
N GLU A 285 11.32 -8.70 -17.45
CA GLU A 285 12.09 -7.92 -16.48
C GLU A 285 12.44 -8.72 -15.21
N GLY A 286 11.84 -9.91 -15.01
CA GLY A 286 12.00 -10.70 -13.78
C GLY A 286 11.28 -10.08 -12.57
N ILE A 287 10.34 -9.15 -12.80
CA ILE A 287 9.63 -8.41 -11.75
C ILE A 287 8.23 -9.02 -11.57
N PHE A 288 8.06 -9.84 -10.52
CA PHE A 288 6.83 -10.57 -10.26
C PHE A 288 5.86 -9.74 -9.41
N VAL A 289 4.84 -9.17 -10.04
CA VAL A 289 3.95 -8.16 -9.44
C VAL A 289 2.47 -8.46 -9.64
N GLY A 290 1.64 -7.81 -8.80
CA GLY A 290 0.18 -7.94 -8.86
C GLY A 290 -0.49 -7.14 -9.98
N ILE A 291 -1.83 -7.28 -10.05
CA ILE A 291 -2.68 -6.73 -11.12
C ILE A 291 -2.56 -5.21 -11.22
N SER A 292 -2.62 -4.50 -10.10
CA SER A 292 -2.55 -3.02 -10.08
C SER A 292 -1.18 -2.50 -10.48
N SER A 293 -0.11 -3.29 -10.31
CA SER A 293 1.22 -2.99 -10.82
C SER A 293 1.26 -3.01 -12.34
N GLY A 294 0.62 -4.02 -12.97
CA GLY A 294 0.46 -4.08 -14.42
C GLY A 294 -0.34 -2.91 -14.97
N ALA A 295 -1.39 -2.49 -14.28
CA ALA A 295 -2.16 -1.31 -14.67
C ALA A 295 -1.30 -0.03 -14.60
N ALA A 296 -0.55 0.18 -13.51
CA ALA A 296 0.33 1.33 -13.37
C ALA A 296 1.44 1.34 -14.44
N MET A 297 2.05 0.18 -14.71
CA MET A 297 3.09 0.06 -15.72
C MET A 297 2.53 0.24 -17.14
N SER A 298 1.31 -0.24 -17.44
CA SER A 298 0.65 0.00 -18.74
C SER A 298 0.53 1.49 -19.02
N ALA A 299 0.07 2.26 -18.03
CA ALA A 299 -0.01 3.71 -18.15
C ALA A 299 1.40 4.38 -18.25
N ALA A 300 2.39 3.88 -17.52
CA ALA A 300 3.76 4.39 -17.59
C ALA A 300 4.37 4.18 -18.97
N LEU A 301 4.15 3.02 -19.59
CA LEU A 301 4.59 2.74 -20.97
C LEU A 301 3.89 3.66 -21.97
N GLU A 302 2.57 3.86 -21.85
CA GLU A 302 1.83 4.80 -22.70
C GLU A 302 2.40 6.21 -22.59
N VAL A 303 2.67 6.69 -21.37
CA VAL A 303 3.26 8.02 -21.14
C VAL A 303 4.67 8.12 -21.72
N ALA A 304 5.47 7.07 -21.56
CA ALA A 304 6.86 7.03 -22.05
C ALA A 304 6.98 7.07 -23.57
N GLN A 305 5.99 6.54 -24.29
CA GLN A 305 5.95 6.51 -25.75
C GLN A 305 5.67 7.86 -26.41
N ARG A 306 5.13 8.81 -25.68
CA ARG A 306 4.70 10.10 -26.21
C ARG A 306 5.93 10.95 -26.58
N GLU A 307 5.99 11.48 -27.80
CA GLU A 307 7.12 12.29 -28.28
C GLU A 307 7.46 13.46 -27.35
N LYS A 308 6.44 14.12 -26.76
CA LYS A 308 6.63 15.21 -25.77
C LYS A 308 7.36 14.77 -24.50
N ASN A 309 7.45 13.47 -24.25
CA ASN A 309 8.11 12.89 -23.08
C ASN A 309 9.50 12.30 -23.39
N ARG A 310 10.02 12.57 -24.60
CA ARG A 310 11.37 12.17 -25.00
C ARG A 310 12.40 12.64 -23.97
N SER A 311 13.32 11.76 -23.60
CA SER A 311 14.35 11.98 -22.58
C SER A 311 13.84 12.27 -21.14
N LYS A 312 12.53 12.12 -20.88
CA LYS A 312 11.96 12.27 -19.56
C LYS A 312 12.21 11.05 -18.67
N THR A 313 12.31 11.32 -17.36
CA THR A 313 12.40 10.29 -16.32
C THR A 313 11.01 10.03 -15.76
N VAL A 314 10.49 8.83 -16.00
CA VAL A 314 9.20 8.34 -15.52
C VAL A 314 9.45 7.41 -14.33
N VAL A 315 8.81 7.68 -13.19
CA VAL A 315 8.79 6.75 -12.04
C VAL A 315 7.38 6.19 -11.90
N VAL A 316 7.27 4.88 -11.90
CA VAL A 316 6.00 4.17 -11.67
C VAL A 316 6.06 3.37 -10.37
N LEU A 317 5.01 3.47 -9.54
CA LEU A 317 4.93 2.69 -8.32
C LEU A 317 4.21 1.37 -8.58
N LEU A 318 4.88 0.26 -8.24
CA LEU A 318 4.37 -1.11 -8.32
C LEU A 318 4.03 -1.58 -6.89
N PRO A 319 2.73 -1.64 -6.54
CA PRO A 319 2.32 -1.67 -5.13
C PRO A 319 2.49 -3.00 -4.41
N ASP A 320 2.52 -4.14 -5.10
CA ASP A 320 2.59 -5.45 -4.43
C ASP A 320 3.15 -6.58 -5.31
N THR A 321 3.39 -7.74 -4.65
CA THR A 321 3.86 -8.98 -5.27
C THR A 321 2.77 -9.69 -6.08
N GLY A 322 3.18 -10.46 -7.11
CA GLY A 322 2.32 -11.35 -7.91
C GLY A 322 1.84 -12.61 -7.16
N GLU A 323 2.54 -13.05 -6.12
CA GLU A 323 2.23 -14.30 -5.38
C GLU A 323 0.78 -14.35 -4.86
N ARG A 324 0.20 -13.19 -4.53
CA ARG A 324 -1.18 -13.06 -4.03
C ARG A 324 -2.25 -13.32 -5.09
N TYR A 325 -1.86 -13.46 -6.34
CA TYR A 325 -2.75 -13.54 -7.50
C TYR A 325 -2.57 -14.83 -8.31
N LEU A 326 -1.77 -15.79 -7.80
CA LEU A 326 -1.48 -17.06 -8.49
C LEU A 326 -2.75 -17.89 -8.78
N SER A 327 -3.74 -17.84 -7.89
CA SER A 327 -5.04 -18.49 -8.05
C SER A 327 -6.12 -17.60 -8.67
N THR A 328 -5.72 -16.60 -9.45
CA THR A 328 -6.64 -15.66 -10.10
C THR A 328 -6.42 -15.64 -11.61
N TRP A 329 -7.37 -15.07 -12.34
CA TRP A 329 -7.30 -14.87 -13.79
C TRP A 329 -5.97 -14.25 -14.29
N LEU A 330 -5.20 -13.59 -13.42
CA LEU A 330 -3.94 -12.93 -13.81
C LEU A 330 -2.94 -13.93 -14.37
N PHE A 331 -2.84 -15.12 -13.79
CA PHE A 331 -1.87 -16.16 -14.14
C PHE A 331 -2.52 -17.45 -14.63
N GLU A 332 -3.86 -17.50 -14.76
CA GLU A 332 -4.56 -18.53 -15.51
C GLU A 332 -4.29 -18.34 -17.00
N GLU A 333 -3.89 -19.42 -17.70
CA GLU A 333 -3.62 -19.43 -19.14
C GLU A 333 -4.92 -19.47 -19.95
#